data_e5f46d34735dccef433a20a8832f5630
#
_entry.id   e5f46d34735dccef433a20a8832f5630
#
_cell.length_a   1.000
_cell.length_b   1.000
_cell.length_c   1.000
_cell.angle_alpha   90.00
_cell.angle_beta   90.00
_cell.angle_gamma   90.00
#
_symmetry.space_group_name_H-M   'P 1'
#
loop_
_entity.id
_entity.type
_entity.pdbx_description
1 polymer ?
#
loop_
_entity_poly.entity_id
_entity_poly.type
_entity_poly.pdbx_seq_one_letter_code
_entity_poly.pdbx_strand_id
1 'polypeptide(L)' 'MINYRVDDVHGLVRVLRSEGCNVLDKIEESEFGKFAWVMDPEGNKVELWQPPAGQ' A
#
# COMPACT_ATOMS: atom_id res chain seq x y z
N MET A 1 -13.38 1.54 -3.12
CA MET A 1 -11.95 1.40 -2.78
C MET A 1 -11.81 1.27 -1.27
N ILE A 2 -10.95 0.37 -0.81
CA ILE A 2 -10.72 0.13 0.60
C ILE A 2 -9.39 0.78 0.99
N ASN A 3 -9.38 1.49 2.11
CA ASN A 3 -8.19 2.14 2.64
C ASN A 3 -7.74 1.45 3.91
N TYR A 4 -6.46 1.11 3.99
CA TYR A 4 -5.86 0.56 5.21
C TYR A 4 -4.70 1.45 5.66
N ARG A 5 -4.70 1.75 6.94
CA ARG A 5 -3.54 2.42 7.55
C ARG A 5 -2.52 1.36 7.94
N VAL A 6 -1.26 1.57 7.51
CA VAL A 6 -0.18 0.63 7.78
C VAL A 6 1.00 1.36 8.39
N ASP A 7 1.82 0.63 9.13
CA ASP A 7 3.00 1.21 9.77
C ASP A 7 4.22 1.25 8.84
N ASP A 8 4.26 0.36 7.86
CA ASP A 8 5.37 0.26 6.93
C ASP A 8 4.86 -0.21 5.57
N VAL A 9 4.53 0.75 4.72
CA VAL A 9 3.94 0.43 3.41
C VAL A 9 4.95 -0.29 2.52
N HIS A 10 6.24 0.07 2.58
CA HIS A 10 7.26 -0.60 1.76
C HIS A 10 7.44 -2.06 2.16
N GLY A 11 7.49 -2.33 3.47
CA GLY A 11 7.60 -3.69 3.97
C GLY A 11 6.39 -4.53 3.62
N LEU A 12 5.20 -3.97 3.78
CA LEU A 12 3.96 -4.67 3.45
C LEU A 12 3.89 -4.99 1.96
N VAL A 13 4.25 -4.04 1.10
CA VAL A 13 4.26 -4.25 -0.35
C VAL A 13 5.20 -5.39 -0.72
N ARG A 14 6.37 -5.46 -0.08
CA ARG A 14 7.33 -6.54 -0.32
C ARG A 14 6.73 -7.89 0.02
N VAL A 15 6.06 -7.99 1.17
CA VAL A 15 5.42 -9.23 1.61
C VAL A 15 4.30 -9.63 0.64
N LEU A 16 3.44 -8.69 0.29
CA LEU A 16 2.35 -8.97 -0.63
C LEU A 16 2.84 -9.43 -1.99
N ARG A 17 3.92 -8.83 -2.47
CA ARG A 17 4.50 -9.21 -3.74
C ARG A 17 5.06 -10.64 -3.69
N SER A 18 5.69 -11.00 -2.59
CA SER A 18 6.24 -12.36 -2.42
C SER A 18 5.12 -13.41 -2.32
N GLU A 19 3.93 -13.00 -1.91
CA GLU A 19 2.78 -13.89 -1.83
C GLU A 19 1.99 -13.97 -3.14
N GLY A 20 2.47 -13.30 -4.17
CA GLY A 20 1.83 -13.33 -5.47
C GLY A 20 0.69 -12.35 -5.65
N CYS A 21 0.52 -11.41 -4.74
CA CYS A 21 -0.50 -10.39 -4.87
C CYS A 21 -0.14 -9.39 -5.98
N ASN A 22 -1.17 -8.89 -6.65
CA ASN A 22 -0.96 -7.94 -7.73
C ASN A 22 -0.81 -6.53 -7.14
N VAL A 23 0.43 -6.15 -6.87
CA VAL A 23 0.77 -4.85 -6.29
C VAL A 23 1.20 -3.91 -7.41
N LEU A 24 0.62 -2.72 -7.43
CA LEU A 24 1.02 -1.71 -8.40
C LEU A 24 2.44 -1.24 -8.11
N ASP A 25 3.22 -1.02 -9.15
CA ASP A 25 4.64 -0.69 -9.01
C ASP A 25 4.90 0.69 -8.43
N LYS A 26 3.89 1.54 -8.42
CA LYS A 26 4.05 2.92 -8.00
C LYS A 26 3.68 3.08 -6.52
N ILE A 27 4.61 3.66 -5.76
CA ILE A 27 4.35 4.10 -4.39
C ILE A 27 4.49 5.60 -4.38
N GLU A 28 3.43 6.31 -4.00
CA GLU A 28 3.48 7.75 -3.90
C GLU A 28 3.92 8.17 -2.50
N GLU A 29 4.83 9.13 -2.44
CA GLU A 29 5.30 9.69 -1.18
C GLU A 29 5.09 11.19 -1.22
N SER A 30 4.49 11.72 -0.16
CA SER A 30 4.21 13.14 -0.05
C SER A 30 4.31 13.57 1.41
N GLU A 31 4.07 14.85 1.66
CA GLU A 31 4.02 15.35 3.03
C GLU A 31 2.85 14.75 3.82
N PHE A 32 1.88 14.16 3.13
CA PHE A 32 0.73 13.52 3.77
C PHE A 32 0.96 12.05 4.08
N GLY A 33 2.13 11.52 3.72
CA GLY A 33 2.47 10.14 3.97
C GLY A 33 2.82 9.38 2.71
N LYS A 34 2.80 8.07 2.81
CA LYS A 34 3.11 7.18 1.69
C LYS A 34 1.88 6.38 1.32
N PHE A 35 1.66 6.22 0.02
CA PHE A 35 0.50 5.53 -0.50
C PHE A 35 0.93 4.44 -1.46
N ALA A 36 0.32 3.27 -1.35
CA ALA A 36 0.51 2.19 -2.28
C ALA A 36 -0.84 1.59 -2.63
N TRP A 37 -0.92 0.90 -3.76
CA TRP A 37 -2.16 0.31 -4.22
C TRP A 37 -1.94 -1.14 -4.59
N VAL A 38 -2.90 -1.98 -4.24
CA VAL A 38 -2.87 -3.41 -4.55
C VAL A 38 -4.25 -3.82 -5.04
N MET A 39 -4.26 -4.74 -6.02
CA MET A 39 -5.50 -5.32 -6.53
C MET A 39 -5.71 -6.67 -5.87
N ASP A 40 -6.90 -6.90 -5.33
CA ASP A 40 -7.22 -8.19 -4.76
C ASP A 40 -7.60 -9.18 -5.88
N PRO A 41 -7.74 -10.49 -5.56
CA PRO A 41 -8.09 -11.49 -6.58
C PRO A 41 -9.43 -11.24 -7.25
N GLU A 42 -10.31 -10.48 -6.62
CA GLU A 42 -11.63 -10.18 -7.16
C GLU A 42 -11.62 -8.92 -8.03
N GLY A 43 -10.47 -8.26 -8.14
CA GLY A 43 -10.34 -7.06 -8.95
C GLY A 43 -10.64 -5.77 -8.21
N ASN A 44 -10.79 -5.81 -6.90
CA ASN A 44 -10.99 -4.60 -6.11
C ASN A 44 -9.67 -3.93 -5.80
N LYS A 45 -9.64 -2.61 -5.93
CA LYS A 45 -8.44 -1.83 -5.64
C LYS A 45 -8.40 -1.47 -4.16
N VAL A 46 -7.28 -1.76 -3.52
CA VAL A 46 -7.06 -1.46 -2.10
C VAL A 46 -5.95 -0.43 -2.00
N GLU A 47 -6.18 0.63 -1.23
CA GLU A 47 -5.17 1.64 -0.97
C GLU A 47 -4.55 1.42 0.40
N LEU A 48 -3.23 1.42 0.45
CA LEU A 48 -2.47 1.29 1.68
C LEU A 48 -1.85 2.65 1.98
N TRP A 49 -2.03 3.13 3.21
CA TRP A 49 -1.55 4.44 3.61
C TRP A 49 -0.65 4.32 4.84
N GLN A 50 0.53 4.88 4.72
CA GLN A 50 1.45 5.01 5.85
C GLN A 50 1.51 6.48 6.24
N PRO A 51 1.08 6.85 7.46
CA PRO A 51 1.13 8.26 7.86
C PRO A 51 2.55 8.78 7.92
N PRO A 52 2.75 10.09 7.78
CA PRO A 52 4.08 10.67 7.88
C PRO A 52 4.67 10.47 9.27
N ALA A 53 5.98 10.55 9.37
CA ALA A 53 6.68 10.41 10.65
C ALA A 53 6.17 11.47 11.64
N GLY A 54 5.89 11.03 12.87
CA GLY A 54 5.38 11.93 13.89
C GLY A 54 3.85 12.00 13.96
N GLN A 55 3.18 11.28 13.13
CA GLN A 55 1.71 11.21 13.13
C GLN A 55 1.20 10.00 13.87
#